data_037375b58201139fd4b1e99dc03c6a79
#
_entry.id   037375b58201139fd4b1e99dc03c6a79
#
_cell.length_a   1.000
_cell.length_b   1.000
_cell.length_c   1.000
_cell.angle_alpha   90.00
_cell.angle_beta   90.00
_cell.angle_gamma   90.00
#
_symmetry.space_group_name_H-M   'P 1'
#
loop_
_entity.id
_entity.type
_entity.pdbx_description
1 polymer ?
#
loop_
_entity_poly.entity_id
_entity_poly.type
_entity_poly.pdbx_seq_one_letter_code
_entity_poly.pdbx_strand_id
1 'polypeptide(L)'
;MGDWLVIGVGAEENAAEQIKHYQQFTVNIPDENLMLEMEQAGFISHQEKLERLGVHYEISERTQAPILEDCPVVLDCQVDRIIEEDGICHIFAKIVERLVDPELLDEKGHFRNELFAPTYFMGDGYQRVYRYLDKRVDIKGSFIKKARKKDDKS
;
A
#
# COMPACT_ATOMS: atom_id res chain seq x y z
N MET A 1 16.25 -4.09 1.05
CA MET A 1 15.07 -3.26 0.76
C MET A 1 15.03 -2.18 1.81
N GLY A 2 14.87 -0.91 1.44
CA GLY A 2 14.91 0.18 2.41
C GLY A 2 13.67 0.20 3.31
N ASP A 3 13.83 0.76 4.50
CA ASP A 3 12.76 0.89 5.50
C ASP A 3 12.08 2.26 5.44
N TRP A 4 12.18 2.91 4.29
CA TRP A 4 11.61 4.23 4.05
C TRP A 4 10.43 4.18 3.09
N LEU A 5 9.41 4.95 3.42
CA LEU A 5 8.24 5.24 2.59
C LEU A 5 8.10 6.75 2.43
N VAL A 6 7.71 7.20 1.25
CA VAL A 6 7.30 8.58 1.00
C VAL A 6 5.93 8.57 0.37
N ILE A 7 4.99 9.31 0.95
CA ILE A 7 3.64 9.48 0.40
C ILE A 7 3.32 10.98 0.26
N GLY A 8 2.49 11.29 -0.73
CA GLY A 8 1.88 12.62 -0.89
C GLY A 8 0.41 12.56 -0.52
N VAL A 9 -0.03 13.47 0.35
CA VAL A 9 -1.43 13.60 0.78
C VAL A 9 -1.84 15.05 0.67
N GLY A 10 -3.06 15.33 0.20
CA GLY A 10 -3.58 16.71 0.14
C GLY A 10 -3.55 17.35 1.53
N ALA A 11 -2.99 18.55 1.63
CA ALA A 11 -2.72 19.21 2.93
C ALA A 11 -4.00 19.50 3.73
N GLU A 12 -5.13 19.66 3.04
CA GLU A 12 -6.46 19.91 3.62
C GLU A 12 -7.26 18.62 3.90
N GLU A 13 -6.69 17.45 3.54
CA GLU A 13 -7.37 16.19 3.78
C GLU A 13 -7.27 15.76 5.25
N ASN A 14 -8.31 15.14 5.76
CA ASN A 14 -8.36 14.62 7.14
C ASN A 14 -7.19 13.66 7.44
N ALA A 15 -6.75 12.89 6.44
CA ALA A 15 -5.59 12.00 6.60
C ALA A 15 -4.31 12.78 6.89
N ALA A 16 -4.08 13.91 6.20
CA ALA A 16 -2.91 14.77 6.45
C ALA A 16 -2.96 15.37 7.87
N GLU A 17 -4.14 15.84 8.30
CA GLU A 17 -4.34 16.39 9.64
C GLU A 17 -4.02 15.33 10.73
N GLN A 18 -4.56 14.13 10.58
CA GLN A 18 -4.32 13.04 11.51
C GLN A 18 -2.84 12.62 11.54
N ILE A 19 -2.20 12.48 10.38
CA ILE A 19 -0.77 12.13 10.31
C ILE A 19 0.09 13.22 10.95
N LYS A 20 -0.24 14.50 10.72
CA LYS A 20 0.45 15.62 11.39
C LYS A 20 0.29 15.56 12.92
N HIS A 21 -0.89 15.19 13.40
CA HIS A 21 -1.20 15.13 14.82
C HIS A 21 -0.55 13.93 15.52
N TYR A 22 -0.75 12.72 14.97
CA TYR A 22 -0.31 11.48 15.60
C TYR A 22 1.12 11.08 15.26
N GLN A 23 1.70 11.61 14.19
CA GLN A 23 3.05 11.32 13.69
C GLN A 23 3.28 9.83 13.37
N GLN A 24 2.21 9.12 13.06
CA GLN A 24 2.22 7.69 12.74
C GLN A 24 0.98 7.33 11.92
N PHE A 25 1.09 6.28 11.11
CA PHE A 25 0.01 5.81 10.26
C PHE A 25 0.30 4.40 9.74
N THR A 26 -0.74 3.73 9.24
CA THR A 26 -0.61 2.49 8.49
C THR A 26 -0.94 2.70 7.02
N VAL A 27 -0.22 1.98 6.14
CA VAL A 27 -0.60 1.82 4.74
C VAL A 27 -1.17 0.42 4.58
N ASN A 28 -2.48 0.35 4.52
CA ASN A 28 -3.22 -0.89 4.28
C ASN A 28 -3.35 -1.07 2.77
N ILE A 29 -2.77 -2.13 2.22
CA ILE A 29 -2.74 -2.39 0.78
C ILE A 29 -3.82 -3.44 0.46
N PRO A 30 -4.97 -3.02 -0.08
CA PRO A 30 -6.05 -3.94 -0.40
C PRO A 30 -5.77 -4.73 -1.67
N ASP A 31 -6.46 -5.84 -1.81
CA ASP A 31 -6.64 -6.55 -3.07
C ASP A 31 -8.06 -6.33 -3.65
N GLU A 32 -8.41 -7.12 -4.68
CA GLU A 32 -9.71 -7.00 -5.34
C GLU A 32 -10.93 -7.29 -4.45
N ASN A 33 -10.74 -7.96 -3.29
CA ASN A 33 -11.83 -8.29 -2.39
C ASN A 33 -12.34 -7.09 -1.59
N LEU A 34 -11.53 -6.05 -1.44
CA LEU A 34 -11.85 -4.83 -0.68
C LEU A 34 -12.19 -3.63 -1.58
N MET A 35 -12.51 -3.85 -2.86
CA MET A 35 -12.75 -2.76 -3.80
C MET A 35 -13.94 -1.89 -3.43
N LEU A 36 -15.03 -2.48 -2.92
CA LEU A 36 -16.21 -1.74 -2.51
C LEU A 36 -15.90 -0.82 -1.32
N GLU A 37 -15.26 -1.35 -0.31
CA GLU A 37 -14.86 -0.64 0.91
C GLU A 37 -13.87 0.48 0.58
N MET A 38 -12.93 0.21 -0.31
CA MET A 38 -11.94 1.19 -0.78
C MET A 38 -12.61 2.35 -1.52
N GLU A 39 -13.54 2.08 -2.44
CA GLU A 39 -14.30 3.14 -3.11
C GLU A 39 -15.14 3.95 -2.13
N GLN A 40 -15.89 3.27 -1.27
CA GLN A 40 -16.71 3.93 -0.25
C GLN A 40 -15.85 4.80 0.67
N ALA A 41 -14.66 4.34 1.06
CA ALA A 41 -13.72 5.12 1.86
C ALA A 41 -13.29 6.42 1.18
N GLY A 42 -13.24 6.47 -0.14
CA GLY A 42 -12.94 7.67 -0.91
C GLY A 42 -14.05 8.73 -0.86
N PHE A 43 -15.30 8.32 -0.62
CA PHE A 43 -16.46 9.22 -0.57
C PHE A 43 -16.87 9.63 0.85
N ILE A 44 -16.34 8.99 1.87
CA ILE A 44 -16.65 9.30 3.28
C ILE A 44 -15.55 10.21 3.85
N SER A 45 -15.95 11.42 4.24
CA SER A 45 -15.03 12.37 4.89
C SER A 45 -15.41 12.49 6.35
N HIS A 46 -14.88 11.76 7.29
CA HIS A 46 -14.99 12.05 8.74
C HIS A 46 -14.46 10.89 9.61
N GLN A 47 -14.39 11.12 10.92
CA GLN A 47 -13.72 10.27 11.93
C GLN A 47 -14.31 8.85 12.11
N GLU A 48 -15.55 8.60 11.73
CA GLU A 48 -16.22 7.30 11.89
C GLU A 48 -16.13 6.41 10.63
N LYS A 49 -15.12 6.64 9.80
CA LYS A 49 -15.00 5.99 8.48
C LYS A 49 -14.95 4.46 8.60
N LEU A 50 -14.16 3.92 9.50
CA LEU A 50 -13.99 2.47 9.66
C LEU A 50 -15.27 1.78 10.13
N GLU A 51 -15.98 2.37 11.08
CA GLU A 51 -17.26 1.84 11.57
C GLU A 51 -18.34 1.84 10.48
N ARG A 52 -18.40 2.92 9.71
CA ARG A 52 -19.38 3.05 8.61
C ARG A 52 -19.15 2.06 7.47
N LEU A 53 -17.90 1.73 7.21
CA LEU A 53 -17.52 0.77 6.16
C LEU A 53 -17.74 -0.68 6.59
N GLY A 54 -17.94 -0.93 7.89
CA GLY A 54 -18.08 -2.29 8.43
C GLY A 54 -16.81 -3.13 8.27
N VAL A 55 -15.66 -2.48 8.08
CA VAL A 55 -14.37 -3.17 7.98
C VAL A 55 -13.87 -3.54 9.38
N HIS A 56 -13.32 -4.74 9.51
CA HIS A 56 -12.67 -5.19 10.73
C HIS A 56 -11.26 -4.61 10.81
N TYR A 57 -10.88 -4.15 11.97
CA TYR A 57 -9.54 -3.62 12.21
C TYR A 57 -9.07 -3.86 13.63
N GLU A 58 -7.79 -3.94 13.79
CA GLU A 58 -7.11 -3.91 15.09
C GLU A 58 -6.20 -2.68 15.20
N ILE A 59 -5.73 -2.38 16.38
CA ILE A 59 -4.82 -1.26 16.61
C ILE A 59 -3.40 -1.79 16.73
N SER A 60 -2.50 -1.24 15.92
CA SER A 60 -1.09 -1.59 15.98
C SER A 60 -0.50 -1.37 17.39
N GLU A 61 0.22 -2.34 17.89
CA GLU A 61 0.98 -2.19 19.14
C GLU A 61 2.17 -1.23 18.98
N ARG A 62 2.66 -1.04 17.75
CA ARG A 62 3.83 -0.21 17.44
C ARG A 62 3.48 1.26 17.31
N THR A 63 2.46 1.57 16.53
CA THR A 63 2.13 2.95 16.16
C THR A 63 0.76 3.40 16.64
N GLN A 64 -0.05 2.51 17.22
CA GLN A 64 -1.44 2.81 17.62
C GLN A 64 -2.34 3.24 16.43
N ALA A 65 -1.90 2.97 15.20
CA ALA A 65 -2.69 3.21 13.99
C ALA A 65 -3.53 1.97 13.61
N PRO A 66 -4.65 2.12 12.90
CA PRO A 66 -5.52 1.00 12.55
C PRO A 66 -4.91 0.10 11.48
N ILE A 67 -4.95 -1.20 11.71
CA ILE A 67 -4.58 -2.26 10.79
C ILE A 67 -5.87 -2.92 10.32
N LEU A 68 -6.18 -2.88 9.02
CA LEU A 68 -7.35 -3.55 8.46
C LEU A 68 -7.07 -5.04 8.33
N GLU A 69 -7.89 -5.87 8.99
CA GLU A 69 -7.69 -7.32 9.07
C GLU A 69 -7.73 -8.02 7.69
N ASP A 70 -8.57 -7.52 6.79
CA ASP A 70 -8.74 -8.07 5.45
C ASP A 70 -7.71 -7.57 4.42
N CYS A 71 -6.78 -6.69 4.83
CA CYS A 71 -5.71 -6.23 3.94
C CYS A 71 -4.54 -7.21 3.95
N PRO A 72 -4.20 -7.83 2.81
CA PRO A 72 -3.18 -8.87 2.74
C PRO A 72 -1.77 -8.38 3.05
N VAL A 73 -1.51 -7.08 2.92
CA VAL A 73 -0.23 -6.45 3.27
C VAL A 73 -0.50 -5.11 3.95
N VAL A 74 0.13 -4.91 5.10
CA VAL A 74 0.07 -3.64 5.82
C VAL A 74 1.48 -3.17 6.18
N LEU A 75 1.75 -1.89 5.95
CA LEU A 75 2.98 -1.24 6.36
C LEU A 75 2.66 -0.32 7.53
N ASP A 76 3.28 -0.60 8.67
CA ASP A 76 3.16 0.23 9.86
C ASP A 76 4.29 1.26 9.87
N CYS A 77 3.92 2.54 9.97
CA CYS A 77 4.82 3.64 9.63
C CYS A 77 4.88 4.69 10.73
N GLN A 78 6.08 5.14 11.02
CA GLN A 78 6.34 6.29 11.89
C GLN A 78 6.91 7.45 11.08
N VAL A 79 6.32 8.62 11.22
CA VAL A 79 6.75 9.84 10.52
C VAL A 79 8.15 10.26 10.98
N ASP A 80 9.01 10.57 10.02
CA ASP A 80 10.31 11.20 10.25
C ASP A 80 10.21 12.72 10.05
N ARG A 81 9.62 13.13 8.92
CA ARG A 81 9.37 14.55 8.63
C ARG A 81 8.24 14.72 7.63
N ILE A 82 7.64 15.91 7.64
CA ILE A 82 6.63 16.32 6.69
C ILE A 82 7.11 17.63 6.02
N ILE A 83 7.02 17.69 4.70
CA ILE A 83 7.26 18.90 3.91
C ILE A 83 5.94 19.25 3.23
N GLU A 84 5.42 20.43 3.52
CA GLU A 84 4.22 20.92 2.86
C GLU A 84 4.59 21.91 1.78
N GLU A 85 4.19 21.64 0.55
CA GLU A 85 4.47 22.45 -0.63
C GLU A 85 3.30 22.32 -1.62
N ASP A 86 2.88 23.45 -2.17
CA ASP A 86 1.81 23.53 -3.17
C ASP A 86 0.50 22.78 -2.80
N GLY A 87 0.13 22.81 -1.51
CA GLY A 87 -1.08 22.16 -1.01
C GLY A 87 -0.96 20.63 -0.84
N ILE A 88 0.24 20.08 -0.93
CA ILE A 88 0.55 18.66 -0.71
C ILE A 88 1.48 18.50 0.49
N CYS A 89 1.14 17.58 1.38
CA CYS A 89 2.04 17.11 2.42
C CYS A 89 2.86 15.94 1.89
N HIS A 90 4.15 16.13 1.72
CA HIS A 90 5.12 15.08 1.42
C HIS A 90 5.58 14.47 2.74
N ILE A 91 5.14 13.27 3.04
CA ILE A 91 5.37 12.59 4.31
C ILE A 91 6.47 11.56 4.14
N PHE A 92 7.59 11.77 4.83
CA PHE A 92 8.69 10.83 4.90
C PHE A 92 8.54 10.01 6.17
N ALA A 93 8.43 8.69 6.04
CA ALA A 93 8.20 7.81 7.16
C ALA A 93 9.12 6.58 7.14
N LYS A 94 9.41 6.06 8.32
CA LYS A 94 10.06 4.75 8.49
C LYS A 94 9.00 3.67 8.61
N ILE A 95 9.18 2.59 7.89
CA ILE A 95 8.40 1.38 8.05
C ILE A 95 8.96 0.66 9.29
N VAL A 96 8.19 0.64 10.37
CA VAL A 96 8.59 0.01 11.64
C VAL A 96 8.15 -1.43 11.74
N GLU A 97 7.11 -1.81 10.98
CA GLU A 97 6.64 -3.19 10.87
C GLU A 97 6.01 -3.45 9.50
N ARG A 98 6.07 -4.70 9.05
CA ARG A 98 5.39 -5.19 7.85
C ARG A 98 4.57 -6.40 8.24
N LEU A 99 3.27 -6.26 8.08
CA LEU A 99 2.33 -7.33 8.32
C LEU A 99 1.94 -7.91 6.96
N VAL A 100 1.98 -9.22 6.87
CA VAL A 100 1.70 -9.96 5.63
C VAL A 100 0.80 -11.13 5.98
N ASP A 101 -0.27 -11.31 5.21
CA ASP A 101 -1.13 -12.48 5.34
C ASP A 101 -0.28 -13.76 5.21
N PRO A 102 -0.38 -14.70 6.16
CA PRO A 102 0.35 -15.97 6.12
C PRO A 102 0.15 -16.75 4.81
N GLU A 103 -0.99 -16.62 4.14
CA GLU A 103 -1.25 -17.26 2.85
C GLU A 103 -0.35 -16.73 1.72
N LEU A 104 0.20 -15.52 1.87
CA LEU A 104 1.17 -14.93 0.94
C LEU A 104 2.61 -15.35 1.23
N LEU A 105 2.85 -16.21 2.20
CA LEU A 105 4.16 -16.71 2.55
C LEU A 105 4.31 -18.20 2.18
N ASP A 106 5.50 -18.59 1.75
CA ASP A 106 5.84 -20.00 1.60
C ASP A 106 6.25 -20.62 2.97
N GLU A 107 6.50 -21.92 2.99
CA GLU A 107 6.93 -22.66 4.19
C GLU A 107 8.22 -22.13 4.82
N LYS A 108 9.00 -21.34 4.08
CA LYS A 108 10.25 -20.71 4.53
C LYS A 108 10.07 -19.24 4.90
N GLY A 109 8.82 -18.72 4.83
CA GLY A 109 8.51 -17.33 5.09
C GLY A 109 8.88 -16.39 3.94
N HIS A 110 9.10 -16.88 2.71
CA HIS A 110 9.33 -16.03 1.56
C HIS A 110 8.01 -15.59 0.95
N PHE A 111 7.97 -14.34 0.50
CA PHE A 111 6.79 -13.74 -0.10
C PHE A 111 6.47 -14.36 -1.48
N ARG A 112 5.25 -14.84 -1.63
CA ARG A 112 4.72 -15.45 -2.85
C ARG A 112 4.12 -14.40 -3.76
N ASN A 113 4.98 -13.76 -4.56
CA ASN A 113 4.60 -12.62 -5.42
C ASN A 113 3.45 -12.94 -6.38
N GLU A 114 3.32 -14.19 -6.80
CA GLU A 114 2.29 -14.65 -7.73
C GLU A 114 0.88 -14.71 -7.12
N LEU A 115 0.78 -14.68 -5.80
CA LEU A 115 -0.49 -14.68 -5.09
C LEU A 115 -0.94 -13.27 -4.67
N PHE A 116 -0.03 -12.31 -4.61
CA PHE A 116 -0.36 -10.95 -4.23
C PHE A 116 -0.84 -10.14 -5.44
N ALA A 117 -2.09 -9.72 -5.40
CA ALA A 117 -2.75 -9.01 -6.49
C ALA A 117 -3.31 -7.65 -6.03
N PRO A 118 -2.45 -6.68 -5.67
CA PRO A 118 -2.91 -5.35 -5.34
C PRO A 118 -3.53 -4.68 -6.55
N THR A 119 -4.47 -3.78 -6.30
CA THR A 119 -5.12 -3.01 -7.35
C THR A 119 -4.38 -1.70 -7.62
N TYR A 120 -4.42 -1.25 -8.86
CA TYR A 120 -3.88 0.04 -9.27
C TYR A 120 -5.01 1.00 -9.62
N PHE A 121 -5.05 2.13 -8.95
CA PHE A 121 -5.91 3.23 -9.34
C PHE A 121 -5.19 4.07 -10.40
N MET A 122 -5.80 4.16 -11.58
CA MET A 122 -5.22 4.82 -12.74
C MET A 122 -6.30 5.65 -13.47
N GLY A 123 -5.87 6.41 -14.44
CA GLY A 123 -6.78 7.12 -15.31
C GLY A 123 -6.17 8.39 -15.87
N ASP A 124 -6.96 9.08 -16.62
CA ASP A 124 -6.68 10.41 -17.15
C ASP A 124 -7.67 11.45 -16.59
N GLY A 125 -7.73 12.62 -17.17
CA GLY A 125 -8.68 13.66 -16.76
C GLY A 125 -10.15 13.35 -17.06
N TYR A 126 -10.44 12.30 -17.84
CA TYR A 126 -11.80 11.94 -18.26
C TYR A 126 -12.34 10.69 -17.55
N GLN A 127 -11.49 9.69 -17.32
CA GLN A 127 -11.90 8.43 -16.74
C GLN A 127 -10.88 7.94 -15.70
N ARG A 128 -11.37 7.57 -14.53
CA ARG A 128 -10.61 6.91 -13.47
C ARG A 128 -10.95 5.43 -13.49
N VAL A 129 -9.92 4.58 -13.45
CA VAL A 129 -10.07 3.14 -13.60
C VAL A 129 -9.18 2.41 -12.59
N TYR A 130 -9.60 1.21 -12.23
CA TYR A 130 -8.75 0.27 -11.51
C TYR A 130 -8.13 -0.72 -12.48
N ARG A 131 -6.89 -1.08 -12.24
CA ARG A 131 -6.23 -2.15 -12.98
C ARG A 131 -5.69 -3.19 -12.02
N TYR A 132 -5.72 -4.42 -12.49
CA TYR A 132 -5.25 -5.58 -11.73
C TYR A 132 -3.92 -6.06 -12.30
N LEU A 133 -3.09 -6.68 -11.45
CA LEU A 133 -1.84 -7.30 -11.89
C LEU A 133 -2.13 -8.60 -12.64
N ASP A 134 -1.32 -8.84 -13.66
CA ASP A 134 -1.20 -10.16 -14.29
C ASP A 134 -0.44 -11.10 -13.32
N LYS A 135 -0.87 -12.36 -13.25
CA LYS A 135 -0.25 -13.39 -12.38
C LYS A 135 1.16 -13.80 -12.83
N ARG A 136 1.64 -13.31 -13.98
CA ARG A 136 2.98 -13.63 -14.47
C ARG A 136 4.04 -12.91 -13.65
N VAL A 137 5.06 -13.67 -13.24
CA VAL A 137 6.25 -13.14 -12.56
C VAL A 137 7.51 -13.52 -13.33
N ASP A 138 8.45 -12.60 -13.44
CA ASP A 138 9.78 -12.83 -13.97
C ASP A 138 10.83 -12.49 -12.90
N ILE A 139 11.75 -13.40 -12.68
CA ILE A 139 12.84 -13.19 -11.72
C ILE A 139 13.81 -12.13 -12.29
N LYS A 140 14.26 -11.21 -11.46
CA LYS A 140 15.25 -10.19 -11.83
C LYS A 140 16.48 -10.85 -12.51
N GLY A 141 16.84 -10.33 -13.68
CA GLY A 141 17.94 -10.87 -14.49
C GLY A 141 17.56 -11.94 -15.50
N SER A 142 16.30 -12.43 -15.52
CA SER A 142 15.85 -13.42 -16.51
C SER A 142 15.97 -12.94 -17.94
N PHE A 143 15.70 -11.66 -18.19
CA PHE A 143 15.79 -11.05 -19.53
C PHE A 143 17.24 -10.97 -20.03
N ILE A 144 18.20 -10.67 -19.16
CA ILE A 144 19.62 -10.66 -19.49
C ILE A 144 20.08 -12.08 -19.91
N LYS A 145 19.64 -13.11 -19.18
CA LYS A 145 19.95 -14.50 -19.51
C LYS A 145 19.31 -14.92 -20.84
N LYS A 146 18.08 -14.48 -21.14
CA LYS A 146 17.39 -14.74 -22.40
C LYS A 146 18.10 -14.06 -23.60
N ALA A 147 18.59 -12.82 -23.43
CA ALA A 147 19.34 -12.11 -24.46
C ALA A 147 20.66 -12.81 -24.81
N ARG A 148 21.49 -13.11 -23.83
CA ARG A 148 22.78 -13.81 -24.04
C ARG A 148 22.62 -15.14 -24.77
N LYS A 149 21.55 -15.90 -24.49
CA LYS A 149 21.29 -17.17 -25.20
C LYS A 149 20.89 -17.00 -26.66
N LYS A 150 20.44 -15.81 -27.09
CA LYS A 150 20.16 -15.50 -28.52
C LYS A 150 21.45 -15.18 -29.26
N ASP A 151 22.37 -14.45 -28.63
CA ASP A 151 23.65 -14.07 -29.23
C ASP A 151 24.55 -15.29 -29.43
N ASP A 152 24.54 -16.26 -28.49
CA ASP A 152 25.30 -17.53 -28.62
C ASP A 152 24.75 -18.49 -29.73
N LYS A 153 23.60 -18.21 -30.31
CA LYS A 153 22.97 -19.02 -31.36
C LYS A 153 23.00 -18.37 -32.74
N SER A 154 23.58 -17.18 -32.85
CA SER A 154 23.80 -16.46 -34.12
C SER A 154 25.23 -16.57 -34.55
#